data_70399aa8f69a32f3d88af9f84c3bfce7
#
_entry.id   70399aa8f69a32f3d88af9f84c3bfce7
#
_cell.length_a   1.000
_cell.length_b   1.000
_cell.length_c   1.000
_cell.angle_alpha   90.00
_cell.angle_beta   90.00
_cell.angle_gamma   90.00
#
_symmetry.space_group_name_H-M   'P 1'
#
loop_
_entity.id
_entity.type
_entity.pdbx_description
1 polymer ?
#
loop_
_entity_poly.entity_id
_entity_poly.type
_entity_poly.pdbx_seq_one_letter_code
_entity_poly.pdbx_strand_id
1 'polypeptide(L)'
;MLVYPQLASGALSQFPVQRRHNLRTLVNAAADGTVIKLADPGAETMEWQLNYAALSDAELAALQQFFSAAEGTLNSFTFLDPMGNLLAWSNDLSDAVWDKAPLLSSTGGNADPAGGTNAWRMVNGGAGAQDLSQTVAAPGGYLYCFSVYAKSAAPVTVTLLLGGNRHDQILSTGWQRMACTGTGDAAASSVTFGVEFGAGAAVDLYGLQVEPQASPSLYMASTGGGCYEAARLRDDALAFTTMDVNRHSATVNVFYASHL
;
A
#
# COMPACT_ATOMS: atom_id res chain seq x y z
N MET A 1 -6.98 8.48 15.71
CA MET A 1 -5.83 8.70 14.83
C MET A 1 -6.25 9.62 13.71
N LEU A 2 -5.48 10.68 13.40
CA LEU A 2 -5.75 11.54 12.24
C LEU A 2 -5.27 10.81 10.98
N VAL A 3 -6.08 10.80 9.93
CA VAL A 3 -5.79 10.10 8.67
C VAL A 3 -6.09 11.02 7.50
N TYR A 4 -5.26 11.01 6.47
CA TYR A 4 -5.47 11.77 5.26
C TYR A 4 -6.75 11.30 4.53
N PRO A 5 -7.70 12.18 4.17
CA PRO A 5 -9.00 11.78 3.67
C PRO A 5 -8.95 11.12 2.30
N GLN A 6 -9.81 10.12 2.09
CA GLN A 6 -10.06 9.49 0.80
C GLN A 6 -11.19 10.20 0.06
N LEU A 7 -11.08 10.33 -1.26
CA LEU A 7 -12.13 10.89 -2.12
C LEU A 7 -13.32 9.90 -2.22
N ALA A 8 -14.46 10.41 -2.62
CA ALA A 8 -15.66 9.60 -2.86
C ALA A 8 -15.45 8.48 -3.92
N SER A 9 -14.50 8.67 -4.82
CA SER A 9 -14.08 7.65 -5.80
C SER A 9 -13.26 6.50 -5.21
N GLY A 10 -12.86 6.58 -3.94
CA GLY A 10 -11.94 5.64 -3.29
C GLY A 10 -10.46 5.94 -3.56
N ALA A 11 -10.12 6.97 -4.31
CA ALA A 11 -8.74 7.41 -4.50
C ALA A 11 -8.34 8.42 -3.41
N LEU A 12 -7.04 8.57 -3.17
CA LEU A 12 -6.51 9.60 -2.25
C LEU A 12 -6.18 10.91 -2.98
N SER A 13 -6.03 10.87 -4.29
CA SER A 13 -5.71 12.01 -5.12
C SER A 13 -6.23 11.82 -6.53
N GLN A 14 -6.22 12.90 -7.31
CA GLN A 14 -6.41 12.87 -8.75
C GLN A 14 -5.06 12.95 -9.45
N PHE A 15 -5.00 12.55 -10.73
CA PHE A 15 -3.77 12.66 -11.50
C PHE A 15 -3.59 14.07 -12.10
N PRO A 16 -2.32 14.53 -12.23
CA PRO A 16 -1.07 13.84 -11.91
C PRO A 16 -0.73 13.88 -10.41
N VAL A 17 -0.18 12.79 -9.90
CA VAL A 17 0.46 12.72 -8.59
C VAL A 17 1.98 12.75 -8.78
N GLN A 18 2.69 13.54 -8.00
CA GLN A 18 4.15 13.53 -7.98
C GLN A 18 4.63 12.96 -6.65
N ARG A 19 5.63 12.08 -6.71
CA ARG A 19 6.32 11.54 -5.53
C ARG A 19 7.81 11.77 -5.68
N ARG A 20 8.45 12.28 -4.64
CA ARG A 20 9.88 12.48 -4.56
C ARG A 20 10.44 11.70 -3.38
N HIS A 21 11.46 10.90 -3.64
CA HIS A 21 12.23 10.19 -2.64
C HIS A 21 13.62 10.83 -2.55
N ASN A 22 13.97 11.37 -1.40
CA ASN A 22 15.22 12.07 -1.17
C ASN A 22 16.12 11.23 -0.25
N LEU A 23 17.33 11.00 -0.70
CA LEU A 23 18.39 10.35 0.08
C LEU A 23 19.53 11.35 0.32
N ARG A 24 20.23 11.22 1.44
CA ARG A 24 21.41 12.03 1.73
C ARG A 24 22.67 11.17 1.69
N THR A 25 23.66 11.66 0.96
CA THR A 25 25.02 11.11 0.95
C THR A 25 25.94 12.09 1.66
N LEU A 26 26.60 11.65 2.72
CA LEU A 26 27.69 12.39 3.37
C LEU A 26 28.95 12.20 2.55
N VAL A 27 29.61 13.30 2.21
CA VAL A 27 30.85 13.29 1.43
C VAL A 27 31.96 13.94 2.24
N ASN A 28 32.99 13.18 2.56
CA ASN A 28 34.20 13.65 3.23
C ASN A 28 35.39 13.58 2.26
N ALA A 29 36.10 14.68 2.09
CA ALA A 29 37.35 14.72 1.32
C ALA A 29 38.55 14.77 2.30
N ALA A 30 39.44 13.82 2.16
CA ALA A 30 40.71 13.81 2.91
C ALA A 30 41.73 14.77 2.27
N ALA A 31 42.77 15.14 3.02
CA ALA A 31 43.82 16.07 2.55
C ALA A 31 44.63 15.56 1.36
N ASP A 32 44.64 14.24 1.14
CA ASP A 32 45.30 13.58 -0.01
C ASP A 32 44.39 13.52 -1.25
N GLY A 33 43.18 14.10 -1.19
CA GLY A 33 42.20 14.07 -2.29
C GLY A 33 41.30 12.83 -2.31
N THR A 34 41.46 11.89 -1.36
CA THR A 34 40.57 10.73 -1.24
C THR A 34 39.17 11.17 -0.82
N VAL A 35 38.14 10.68 -1.51
CA VAL A 35 36.74 10.97 -1.22
C VAL A 35 36.06 9.75 -0.61
N ILE A 36 35.55 9.92 0.59
CA ILE A 36 34.73 8.90 1.29
C ILE A 36 33.27 9.31 1.19
N LYS A 37 32.42 8.42 0.69
CA LYS A 37 30.96 8.61 0.60
C LYS A 37 30.27 7.64 1.56
N LEU A 38 29.40 8.17 2.40
CA LEU A 38 28.61 7.39 3.36
C LEU A 38 27.13 7.66 3.12
N ALA A 39 26.33 6.61 3.11
CA ALA A 39 24.88 6.75 3.12
C ALA A 39 24.43 7.29 4.49
N ASP A 40 23.41 8.13 4.47
CA ASP A 40 22.75 8.63 5.68
C ASP A 40 21.26 8.24 5.64
N PRO A 41 20.93 7.01 6.04
CA PRO A 41 19.56 6.51 6.01
C PRO A 41 18.61 7.28 6.95
N GLY A 42 19.14 7.87 8.03
CA GLY A 42 18.36 8.71 8.94
C GLY A 42 17.89 10.04 8.33
N ALA A 43 18.38 10.42 7.14
CA ALA A 43 17.95 11.62 6.44
C ALA A 43 17.07 11.31 5.20
N GLU A 44 16.53 10.10 5.12
CA GLU A 44 15.58 9.72 4.09
C GLU A 44 14.26 10.46 4.27
N THR A 45 13.77 11.08 3.19
CA THR A 45 12.47 11.76 3.19
C THR A 45 11.67 11.40 1.95
N MET A 46 10.34 11.40 2.13
CA MET A 46 9.37 11.24 1.05
C MET A 46 8.49 12.48 0.96
N GLU A 47 8.20 12.90 -0.24
CA GLU A 47 7.30 14.03 -0.52
C GLU A 47 6.30 13.63 -1.58
N TRP A 48 5.05 14.03 -1.39
CA TRP A 48 3.98 13.86 -2.38
C TRP A 48 3.34 15.21 -2.68
N GLN A 49 3.13 15.49 -3.97
CA GLN A 49 2.26 16.56 -4.41
C GLN A 49 0.99 15.93 -4.98
N LEU A 50 -0.10 16.17 -4.28
CA LEU A 50 -1.43 15.67 -4.60
C LEU A 50 -2.22 16.76 -5.28
N ASN A 51 -2.65 16.53 -6.51
CA ASN A 51 -3.39 17.49 -7.31
C ASN A 51 -4.86 17.09 -7.40
N TYR A 52 -5.73 18.08 -7.27
CA TYR A 52 -7.18 17.93 -7.36
C TYR A 52 -7.71 18.95 -8.35
N ALA A 53 -8.42 18.48 -9.37
CA ALA A 53 -8.97 19.33 -10.44
C ALA A 53 -10.50 19.40 -10.44
N ALA A 54 -11.17 18.52 -9.68
CA ALA A 54 -12.62 18.41 -9.68
C ALA A 54 -13.14 17.85 -8.35
N LEU A 55 -12.77 18.50 -7.23
CA LEU A 55 -13.35 18.17 -5.92
C LEU A 55 -14.80 18.64 -5.86
N SER A 56 -15.66 17.81 -5.32
CA SER A 56 -17.00 18.20 -4.89
C SER A 56 -16.95 19.10 -3.64
N ASP A 57 -18.04 19.79 -3.32
CA ASP A 57 -18.17 20.59 -2.09
C ASP A 57 -17.89 19.73 -0.84
N ALA A 58 -18.36 18.48 -0.81
CA ALA A 58 -18.14 17.57 0.30
C ALA A 58 -16.67 17.13 0.43
N GLU A 59 -15.98 16.84 -0.67
CA GLU A 59 -14.57 16.48 -0.67
C GLU A 59 -13.68 17.65 -0.28
N LEU A 60 -13.99 18.86 -0.77
CA LEU A 60 -13.31 20.08 -0.32
C LEU A 60 -13.49 20.31 1.18
N ALA A 61 -14.72 20.17 1.69
CA ALA A 61 -15.01 20.30 3.11
C ALA A 61 -14.23 19.26 3.95
N ALA A 62 -14.11 18.03 3.48
CA ALA A 62 -13.33 16.99 4.15
C ALA A 62 -11.83 17.36 4.21
N LEU A 63 -11.26 17.89 3.12
CA LEU A 63 -9.87 18.38 3.10
C LEU A 63 -9.67 19.57 4.04
N GLN A 64 -10.61 20.50 4.10
CA GLN A 64 -10.55 21.65 5.01
C GLN A 64 -10.64 21.24 6.48
N GLN A 65 -11.52 20.28 6.81
CA GLN A 65 -11.63 19.72 8.16
C GLN A 65 -10.34 18.99 8.55
N PHE A 66 -9.80 18.19 7.63
CA PHE A 66 -8.53 17.48 7.84
C PHE A 66 -7.39 18.49 8.08
N PHE A 67 -7.25 19.53 7.22
CA PHE A 67 -6.23 20.56 7.36
C PHE A 67 -6.33 21.29 8.70
N SER A 68 -7.55 21.61 9.14
CA SER A 68 -7.79 22.24 10.44
C SER A 68 -7.43 21.31 11.60
N ALA A 69 -7.72 20.01 11.49
CA ALA A 69 -7.37 19.02 12.52
C ALA A 69 -5.86 18.73 12.57
N ALA A 70 -5.17 18.81 11.43
CA ALA A 70 -3.72 18.72 11.34
C ALA A 70 -3.01 19.97 11.86
N GLU A 71 -3.73 21.10 12.00
CA GLU A 71 -3.17 22.40 12.35
C GLU A 71 -1.98 22.79 11.42
N GLY A 72 -2.21 22.67 10.10
CA GLY A 72 -1.15 22.84 9.11
C GLY A 72 -0.04 21.80 9.26
N THR A 73 1.20 22.24 9.41
CA THR A 73 2.38 21.36 9.54
C THR A 73 2.58 20.77 10.94
N LEU A 74 1.74 21.16 11.94
CA LEU A 74 2.00 20.88 13.35
C LEU A 74 1.79 19.41 13.72
N ASN A 75 0.64 18.84 13.36
CA ASN A 75 0.28 17.47 13.77
C ASN A 75 0.60 16.45 12.69
N SER A 76 1.06 15.28 13.11
CA SER A 76 1.25 14.13 12.22
C SER A 76 -0.04 13.38 11.99
N PHE A 77 -0.09 12.66 10.89
CA PHE A 77 -1.22 11.83 10.49
C PHE A 77 -0.77 10.56 9.75
N THR A 78 -1.67 9.61 9.64
CA THR A 78 -1.45 8.46 8.76
C THR A 78 -1.76 8.85 7.31
N PHE A 79 -0.77 8.64 6.44
CA PHE A 79 -0.87 8.83 5.00
C PHE A 79 -0.64 7.50 4.28
N LEU A 80 -1.54 7.16 3.37
CA LEU A 80 -1.40 6.00 2.49
C LEU A 80 -0.87 6.49 1.13
N ASP A 81 0.21 5.90 0.63
CA ASP A 81 0.77 6.30 -0.67
C ASP A 81 -0.19 5.94 -1.81
N PRO A 82 -0.73 6.94 -2.54
CA PRO A 82 -1.63 6.66 -3.67
C PRO A 82 -0.94 5.98 -4.86
N MET A 83 0.40 5.95 -4.86
CA MET A 83 1.23 5.36 -5.90
C MET A 83 2.01 4.14 -5.40
N GLY A 84 1.77 3.71 -4.17
CA GLY A 84 2.54 2.65 -3.49
C GLY A 84 1.73 1.39 -3.24
N ASN A 85 2.45 0.29 -3.03
CA ASN A 85 1.89 -0.92 -2.46
C ASN A 85 1.90 -0.77 -0.93
N LEU A 86 0.73 -0.88 -0.28
CA LEU A 86 0.62 -0.74 1.17
C LEU A 86 1.25 -1.92 1.94
N LEU A 87 1.38 -3.10 1.31
CA LEU A 87 2.02 -4.26 1.91
C LEU A 87 3.54 -4.07 1.97
N ALA A 88 4.14 -4.39 3.08
CA ALA A 88 5.59 -4.49 3.22
C ALA A 88 6.09 -5.86 2.74
N TRP A 89 7.36 -5.93 2.33
CA TRP A 89 8.03 -7.17 1.90
C TRP A 89 7.21 -8.00 0.90
N SER A 90 6.58 -7.34 -0.07
CA SER A 90 5.62 -7.95 -0.99
C SER A 90 6.24 -9.00 -1.94
N ASN A 91 7.56 -9.03 -2.10
CA ASN A 91 8.33 -10.02 -2.84
C ASN A 91 8.96 -11.10 -1.95
N ASP A 92 8.95 -10.92 -0.63
CA ASP A 92 9.55 -11.87 0.31
C ASP A 92 8.51 -12.35 1.32
N LEU A 93 7.83 -13.44 1.00
CA LEU A 93 6.83 -14.03 1.88
C LEU A 93 7.45 -14.87 3.03
N SER A 94 8.79 -14.87 3.18
CA SER A 94 9.47 -15.43 4.35
C SER A 94 9.65 -14.42 5.47
N ASP A 95 9.54 -13.13 5.17
CA ASP A 95 9.69 -12.07 6.18
C ASP A 95 8.66 -12.20 7.30
N ALA A 96 9.05 -11.80 8.51
CA ALA A 96 8.25 -11.92 9.73
C ALA A 96 7.00 -11.03 9.74
N VAL A 97 6.90 -10.05 8.84
CA VAL A 97 5.69 -9.23 8.67
C VAL A 97 4.50 -10.02 8.12
N TRP A 98 4.76 -11.17 7.49
CA TRP A 98 3.73 -12.08 7.01
C TRP A 98 3.33 -13.08 8.09
N ASP A 99 2.08 -13.02 8.49
CA ASP A 99 1.47 -14.04 9.34
C ASP A 99 1.10 -15.25 8.50
N LYS A 100 1.65 -16.41 8.86
CA LYS A 100 1.42 -17.68 8.18
C LYS A 100 0.80 -18.68 9.13
N ALA A 101 -0.34 -19.22 8.77
CA ALA A 101 -0.96 -20.29 9.53
C ALA A 101 0.00 -21.49 9.69
N PRO A 102 -0.03 -22.21 10.83
CA PRO A 102 1.02 -23.17 11.23
C PRO A 102 1.29 -24.33 10.25
N LEU A 103 0.27 -24.70 9.46
CA LEU A 103 0.40 -25.81 8.49
C LEU A 103 0.53 -25.31 7.03
N LEU A 104 0.79 -24.00 6.84
CA LEU A 104 1.08 -23.40 5.55
C LEU A 104 2.61 -23.33 5.36
N SER A 105 3.15 -24.08 4.45
CA SER A 105 4.55 -23.98 4.05
C SER A 105 4.72 -23.02 2.86
N SER A 106 5.85 -22.30 2.81
CA SER A 106 6.20 -21.38 1.74
C SER A 106 7.60 -21.67 1.21
N THR A 107 7.77 -21.70 -0.12
CA THR A 107 9.06 -21.89 -0.79
C THR A 107 9.21 -20.86 -1.90
N GLY A 108 10.21 -20.00 -1.79
CA GLY A 108 10.53 -18.98 -2.80
C GLY A 108 11.35 -19.53 -3.96
N GLY A 109 11.71 -18.66 -4.90
CA GLY A 109 12.57 -19.01 -6.03
C GLY A 109 11.84 -19.69 -7.20
N ASN A 110 10.52 -19.63 -7.25
CA ASN A 110 9.73 -20.18 -8.35
C ASN A 110 9.58 -19.17 -9.50
N ALA A 111 9.43 -19.67 -10.73
CA ALA A 111 9.23 -18.84 -11.90
C ALA A 111 7.97 -17.96 -11.77
N ASP A 112 8.12 -16.64 -11.98
CA ASP A 112 7.05 -15.66 -11.90
C ASP A 112 6.50 -15.28 -13.30
N PRO A 113 5.38 -14.57 -13.38
CA PRO A 113 4.77 -14.19 -14.66
C PRO A 113 5.55 -13.09 -15.42
N ALA A 114 6.52 -12.42 -14.77
CA ALA A 114 7.37 -11.41 -15.39
C ALA A 114 8.66 -11.99 -15.99
N GLY A 115 8.86 -13.32 -15.88
CA GLY A 115 10.04 -14.01 -16.40
C GLY A 115 11.21 -14.12 -15.41
N GLY A 116 11.00 -13.73 -14.16
CA GLY A 116 11.95 -13.90 -13.06
C GLY A 116 11.66 -15.13 -12.20
N THR A 117 12.20 -15.13 -10.98
CA THR A 117 12.07 -16.22 -10.00
C THR A 117 11.60 -15.73 -8.63
N ASN A 118 10.76 -14.69 -8.61
CA ASN A 118 10.26 -14.09 -7.36
C ASN A 118 8.91 -14.67 -6.91
N ALA A 119 8.41 -15.74 -7.55
CA ALA A 119 7.19 -16.39 -7.12
C ALA A 119 7.44 -17.32 -5.93
N TRP A 120 6.42 -17.46 -5.10
CA TRP A 120 6.40 -18.28 -3.90
C TRP A 120 5.39 -19.42 -4.04
N ARG A 121 5.81 -20.65 -3.82
CA ARG A 121 4.91 -21.78 -3.71
C ARG A 121 4.41 -21.91 -2.28
N MET A 122 3.09 -21.83 -2.14
CA MET A 122 2.37 -22.04 -0.89
C MET A 122 1.74 -23.42 -0.92
N VAL A 123 1.94 -24.22 0.15
CA VAL A 123 1.34 -25.55 0.27
C VAL A 123 0.65 -25.67 1.62
N ASN A 124 -0.65 -25.88 1.59
CA ASN A 124 -1.44 -26.18 2.79
C ASN A 124 -1.37 -27.68 3.10
N GLY A 125 -0.59 -28.04 4.13
CA GLY A 125 -0.49 -29.41 4.65
C GLY A 125 -1.55 -29.80 5.68
N GLY A 126 -2.47 -28.88 6.00
CA GLY A 126 -3.52 -29.07 6.99
C GLY A 126 -4.79 -29.69 6.41
N ALA A 127 -5.63 -30.23 7.29
CA ALA A 127 -6.95 -30.76 6.95
C ALA A 127 -8.04 -29.65 6.82
N GLY A 128 -7.74 -28.44 7.22
CA GLY A 128 -8.59 -27.25 7.12
C GLY A 128 -7.94 -26.13 6.31
N ALA A 129 -8.63 -25.02 6.16
CA ALA A 129 -8.10 -23.85 5.51
C ALA A 129 -6.90 -23.26 6.29
N GLN A 130 -5.90 -22.72 5.56
CA GLN A 130 -4.74 -22.04 6.11
C GLN A 130 -4.54 -20.74 5.33
N ASP A 131 -4.12 -19.67 5.99
CA ASP A 131 -3.95 -18.37 5.36
C ASP A 131 -2.52 -17.83 5.49
N LEU A 132 -2.20 -16.96 4.54
CA LEU A 132 -1.08 -16.03 4.57
C LEU A 132 -1.66 -14.64 4.61
N SER A 133 -1.29 -13.83 5.60
CA SER A 133 -1.86 -12.50 5.76
C SER A 133 -0.86 -11.47 6.26
N GLN A 134 -1.21 -10.19 6.09
CA GLN A 134 -0.49 -9.04 6.64
C GLN A 134 -1.51 -8.00 7.10
N THR A 135 -1.29 -7.44 8.28
CA THR A 135 -2.11 -6.36 8.83
C THR A 135 -1.42 -5.02 8.60
N VAL A 136 -2.13 -4.09 7.99
CA VAL A 136 -1.66 -2.73 7.70
C VAL A 136 -2.36 -1.75 8.63
N ALA A 137 -1.62 -0.80 9.21
CA ALA A 137 -2.14 0.28 10.06
C ALA A 137 -2.84 1.34 9.20
N ALA A 138 -4.02 1.00 8.71
CA ALA A 138 -4.80 1.81 7.76
C ALA A 138 -6.29 1.80 8.13
N PRO A 139 -7.06 2.87 7.85
CA PRO A 139 -8.47 2.96 8.25
C PRO A 139 -9.32 1.87 7.59
N GLY A 140 -10.07 1.13 8.38
CA GLY A 140 -10.93 0.06 7.86
C GLY A 140 -12.07 0.54 6.96
N GLY A 141 -12.55 1.77 7.16
CA GLY A 141 -13.61 2.36 6.34
C GLY A 141 -13.17 2.85 4.95
N TYR A 142 -11.88 2.80 4.62
CA TYR A 142 -11.39 3.19 3.29
C TYR A 142 -11.61 2.08 2.26
N LEU A 143 -11.75 2.48 1.00
CA LEU A 143 -11.83 1.56 -0.12
C LEU A 143 -10.42 1.10 -0.50
N TYR A 144 -10.22 -0.20 -0.53
CA TYR A 144 -8.97 -0.84 -0.92
C TYR A 144 -9.19 -1.79 -2.09
N CYS A 145 -8.16 -1.92 -2.92
CA CYS A 145 -8.04 -3.00 -3.89
C CYS A 145 -6.87 -3.89 -3.46
N PHE A 146 -7.15 -5.15 -3.15
CA PHE A 146 -6.15 -6.18 -2.95
C PHE A 146 -6.03 -7.04 -4.20
N SER A 147 -4.81 -7.26 -4.68
CA SER A 147 -4.56 -8.07 -5.87
C SER A 147 -3.31 -8.93 -5.71
N VAL A 148 -3.29 -10.06 -6.42
CA VAL A 148 -2.18 -11.03 -6.43
C VAL A 148 -2.19 -11.82 -7.72
N TYR A 149 -1.03 -12.12 -8.29
CA TYR A 149 -0.90 -13.12 -9.34
C TYR A 149 -0.81 -14.50 -8.72
N ALA A 150 -1.59 -15.44 -9.26
CA ALA A 150 -1.59 -16.81 -8.76
C ALA A 150 -1.79 -17.81 -9.90
N LYS A 151 -1.28 -19.04 -9.68
CA LYS A 151 -1.55 -20.23 -10.51
C LYS A 151 -1.49 -21.48 -9.66
N SER A 152 -2.06 -22.58 -10.16
CA SER A 152 -1.97 -23.91 -9.54
C SER A 152 -1.78 -24.98 -10.61
N ALA A 153 -1.37 -26.21 -10.23
CA ALA A 153 -1.23 -27.30 -11.17
C ALA A 153 -2.57 -27.88 -11.67
N ALA A 154 -3.65 -27.65 -10.91
CA ALA A 154 -5.03 -28.04 -11.23
C ALA A 154 -5.98 -26.93 -10.74
N PRO A 155 -7.19 -26.79 -11.29
CA PRO A 155 -8.16 -25.83 -10.79
C PRO A 155 -8.38 -25.99 -9.28
N VAL A 156 -8.27 -24.88 -8.55
CA VAL A 156 -8.45 -24.83 -7.08
C VAL A 156 -9.09 -23.50 -6.71
N THR A 157 -9.94 -23.50 -5.68
CA THR A 157 -10.46 -22.27 -5.10
C THR A 157 -9.48 -21.75 -4.05
N VAL A 158 -9.17 -20.46 -4.13
CA VAL A 158 -8.50 -19.68 -3.09
C VAL A 158 -9.39 -18.51 -2.70
N THR A 159 -9.25 -18.03 -1.47
CA THR A 159 -10.05 -16.91 -0.98
C THR A 159 -9.15 -15.72 -0.73
N LEU A 160 -9.44 -14.56 -1.34
CA LEU A 160 -8.81 -13.29 -0.99
C LEU A 160 -9.49 -12.74 0.26
N LEU A 161 -8.68 -12.33 1.24
CA LEU A 161 -9.12 -11.76 2.51
C LEU A 161 -8.90 -10.24 2.48
N LEU A 162 -9.95 -9.46 2.79
CA LEU A 162 -9.90 -8.02 2.88
C LEU A 162 -10.73 -7.54 4.08
N GLY A 163 -10.08 -7.16 5.18
CA GLY A 163 -10.73 -6.53 6.32
C GLY A 163 -11.87 -7.37 6.95
N GLY A 164 -11.72 -8.71 6.96
CA GLY A 164 -12.76 -9.64 7.43
C GLY A 164 -13.71 -10.13 6.34
N ASN A 165 -13.73 -9.51 5.16
CA ASN A 165 -14.49 -9.98 4.00
C ASN A 165 -13.72 -11.06 3.24
N ARG A 166 -14.45 -11.98 2.62
CA ARG A 166 -13.94 -13.15 1.91
C ARG A 166 -14.41 -13.15 0.48
N HIS A 167 -13.47 -13.30 -0.47
CA HIS A 167 -13.72 -13.26 -1.90
C HIS A 167 -13.14 -14.50 -2.58
N ASP A 168 -13.97 -15.48 -2.86
CA ASP A 168 -13.54 -16.73 -3.49
C ASP A 168 -13.18 -16.52 -4.94
N GLN A 169 -12.05 -17.12 -5.35
CA GLN A 169 -11.51 -17.06 -6.71
C GLN A 169 -11.13 -18.47 -7.17
N ILE A 170 -11.46 -18.80 -8.40
CA ILE A 170 -11.07 -20.08 -9.01
C ILE A 170 -9.79 -19.87 -9.82
N LEU A 171 -8.72 -20.57 -9.43
CA LEU A 171 -7.46 -20.56 -10.16
C LEU A 171 -7.49 -21.55 -11.32
N SER A 172 -6.86 -21.13 -12.42
CA SER A 172 -6.50 -21.98 -13.54
C SER A 172 -5.03 -22.46 -13.43
N THR A 173 -4.58 -23.25 -14.41
CA THR A 173 -3.20 -23.72 -14.48
C THR A 173 -2.22 -22.66 -15.01
N GLY A 174 -2.70 -21.58 -15.59
CA GLY A 174 -1.89 -20.43 -16.01
C GLY A 174 -1.86 -19.33 -14.95
N TRP A 175 -0.86 -18.47 -15.03
CA TRP A 175 -0.83 -17.25 -14.21
C TRP A 175 -2.04 -16.35 -14.52
N GLN A 176 -2.77 -15.98 -13.49
CA GLN A 176 -3.84 -14.98 -13.57
C GLN A 176 -3.70 -13.99 -12.43
N ARG A 177 -4.07 -12.74 -12.66
CA ARG A 177 -4.16 -11.74 -11.61
C ARG A 177 -5.57 -11.75 -11.03
N MET A 178 -5.67 -12.09 -9.77
CA MET A 178 -6.90 -11.99 -8.98
C MET A 178 -6.94 -10.64 -8.31
N ALA A 179 -8.12 -10.10 -8.10
CA ALA A 179 -8.32 -8.88 -7.31
C ALA A 179 -9.67 -8.91 -6.61
N CYS A 180 -9.73 -8.26 -5.46
CA CYS A 180 -10.97 -7.90 -4.78
C CYS A 180 -10.89 -6.44 -4.33
N THR A 181 -12.05 -5.79 -4.24
CA THR A 181 -12.16 -4.40 -3.83
C THR A 181 -13.26 -4.30 -2.78
N GLY A 182 -13.00 -3.52 -1.74
CA GLY A 182 -13.96 -3.36 -0.65
C GLY A 182 -13.39 -2.53 0.49
N THR A 183 -14.18 -2.44 1.56
CA THR A 183 -13.82 -1.80 2.82
C THR A 183 -13.76 -2.85 3.91
N GLY A 184 -13.04 -2.60 4.99
CA GLY A 184 -13.14 -3.36 6.23
C GLY A 184 -14.17 -2.77 7.20
N ASP A 185 -14.02 -3.08 8.49
CA ASP A 185 -14.81 -2.46 9.55
C ASP A 185 -14.43 -0.96 9.65
N ALA A 186 -15.43 -0.10 9.49
CA ALA A 186 -15.23 1.36 9.51
C ALA A 186 -14.64 1.89 10.83
N ALA A 187 -14.83 1.18 11.95
CA ALA A 187 -14.28 1.55 13.24
C ALA A 187 -12.84 1.06 13.46
N ALA A 188 -12.34 0.18 12.59
CA ALA A 188 -11.00 -0.37 12.71
C ALA A 188 -9.93 0.64 12.26
N SER A 189 -8.82 0.68 13.00
CA SER A 189 -7.61 1.46 12.68
C SER A 189 -6.56 0.64 11.93
N SER A 190 -6.84 -0.61 11.62
CA SER A 190 -6.00 -1.50 10.82
C SER A 190 -6.84 -2.43 9.97
N VAL A 191 -6.27 -2.90 8.86
CA VAL A 191 -6.93 -3.83 7.94
C VAL A 191 -6.00 -4.99 7.64
N THR A 192 -6.53 -6.21 7.73
CA THR A 192 -5.81 -7.43 7.35
C THR A 192 -6.13 -7.80 5.91
N PHE A 193 -5.09 -8.07 5.14
CA PHE A 193 -5.16 -8.55 3.75
C PHE A 193 -4.45 -9.89 3.65
N GLY A 194 -4.99 -10.82 2.87
CA GLY A 194 -4.38 -12.13 2.79
C GLY A 194 -4.98 -13.04 1.73
N VAL A 195 -4.40 -14.23 1.63
CA VAL A 195 -4.87 -15.32 0.76
C VAL A 195 -5.05 -16.56 1.61
N GLU A 196 -6.23 -17.16 1.55
CA GLU A 196 -6.54 -18.40 2.23
C GLU A 196 -6.58 -19.57 1.22
N PHE A 197 -6.05 -20.69 1.63
CA PHE A 197 -5.87 -21.90 0.84
C PHE A 197 -6.66 -23.05 1.48
N GLY A 198 -7.53 -23.70 0.72
CA GLY A 198 -8.25 -24.91 1.16
C GLY A 198 -7.29 -26.07 1.48
N ALA A 199 -7.79 -27.10 2.15
CA ALA A 199 -7.00 -28.29 2.53
C ALA A 199 -6.29 -28.91 1.33
N GLY A 200 -4.99 -29.19 1.46
CA GLY A 200 -4.16 -29.80 0.42
C GLY A 200 -3.86 -28.89 -0.80
N ALA A 201 -4.26 -27.64 -0.78
CA ALA A 201 -3.99 -26.71 -1.88
C ALA A 201 -2.48 -26.44 -2.04
N ALA A 202 -2.01 -26.44 -3.30
CA ALA A 202 -0.66 -26.02 -3.68
C ALA A 202 -0.77 -24.92 -4.76
N VAL A 203 -0.33 -23.72 -4.43
CA VAL A 203 -0.54 -22.50 -5.25
C VAL A 203 0.76 -21.71 -5.33
N ASP A 204 1.11 -21.25 -6.52
CA ASP A 204 2.19 -20.29 -6.72
C ASP A 204 1.61 -18.87 -6.66
N LEU A 205 2.18 -18.02 -5.84
CA LEU A 205 1.83 -16.60 -5.67
C LEU A 205 2.95 -15.69 -6.14
N TYR A 206 2.57 -14.53 -6.68
CA TYR A 206 3.49 -13.46 -7.03
C TYR A 206 2.78 -12.10 -6.95
N GLY A 207 3.49 -11.08 -6.49
CA GLY A 207 3.03 -9.71 -6.62
C GLY A 207 1.79 -9.40 -5.81
N LEU A 208 1.80 -9.71 -4.51
CA LEU A 208 0.75 -9.27 -3.59
C LEU A 208 0.81 -7.74 -3.47
N GLN A 209 -0.34 -7.09 -3.68
CA GLN A 209 -0.43 -5.64 -3.69
C GLN A 209 -1.76 -5.17 -3.11
N VAL A 210 -1.68 -4.19 -2.21
CA VAL A 210 -2.82 -3.45 -1.69
C VAL A 210 -2.66 -1.99 -2.04
N GLU A 211 -3.73 -1.40 -2.55
CA GLU A 211 -3.77 -0.01 -2.98
C GLU A 211 -5.02 0.69 -2.44
N PRO A 212 -4.94 1.96 -2.00
CA PRO A 212 -6.08 2.72 -1.54
C PRO A 212 -6.86 3.31 -2.73
N GLN A 213 -7.45 2.44 -3.55
CA GLN A 213 -8.20 2.78 -4.77
C GLN A 213 -9.11 1.62 -5.20
N ALA A 214 -9.96 1.87 -6.22
CA ALA A 214 -11.00 0.93 -6.64
C ALA A 214 -10.53 -0.22 -7.55
N SER A 215 -9.33 -0.15 -8.14
CA SER A 215 -8.84 -1.16 -9.10
C SER A 215 -7.32 -1.31 -9.01
N PRO A 216 -6.76 -2.48 -9.38
CA PRO A 216 -5.34 -2.70 -9.27
C PRO A 216 -4.58 -1.98 -10.39
N SER A 217 -3.48 -1.28 -10.04
CA SER A 217 -2.48 -0.78 -10.98
C SER A 217 -1.46 -1.86 -11.35
N LEU A 218 -0.42 -1.52 -12.11
CA LEU A 218 0.71 -2.44 -12.33
C LEU A 218 1.36 -2.79 -10.99
N TYR A 219 1.81 -4.04 -10.86
CA TYR A 219 2.47 -4.48 -9.64
C TYR A 219 3.75 -3.68 -9.36
N MET A 220 3.85 -3.22 -8.13
CA MET A 220 5.03 -2.55 -7.58
C MET A 220 5.50 -3.30 -6.33
N ALA A 221 6.72 -3.81 -6.38
CA ALA A 221 7.35 -4.42 -5.22
C ALA A 221 7.60 -3.37 -4.13
N SER A 222 7.43 -3.77 -2.89
CA SER A 222 7.65 -2.93 -1.72
C SER A 222 8.42 -3.69 -0.64
N THR A 223 9.30 -3.00 0.08
CA THR A 223 9.95 -3.48 1.29
C THR A 223 9.37 -2.82 2.55
N GLY A 224 9.17 -1.51 2.54
CA GLY A 224 8.68 -0.75 3.69
C GLY A 224 7.16 -0.62 3.77
N GLY A 225 6.44 -0.97 2.70
CA GLY A 225 5.01 -0.66 2.58
C GLY A 225 4.75 0.81 2.29
N GLY A 226 3.51 1.14 1.92
CA GLY A 226 3.07 2.49 1.56
C GLY A 226 2.21 3.18 2.62
N CYS A 227 2.33 2.76 3.89
CA CYS A 227 1.62 3.36 5.01
C CYS A 227 2.59 4.18 5.88
N TYR A 228 2.35 5.48 6.01
CA TYR A 228 3.22 6.44 6.70
C TYR A 228 2.47 7.06 7.88
N GLU A 229 2.71 6.56 9.10
CA GLU A 229 1.95 6.96 10.29
C GLU A 229 2.37 8.32 10.87
N ALA A 230 3.55 8.82 10.51
CA ALA A 230 4.09 10.10 10.97
C ALA A 230 4.21 11.15 9.85
N ALA A 231 3.40 11.03 8.79
CA ALA A 231 3.36 12.02 7.72
C ALA A 231 2.83 13.37 8.24
N ARG A 232 3.24 14.47 7.60
CA ARG A 232 2.80 15.84 7.91
C ARG A 232 2.43 16.57 6.62
N LEU A 233 1.62 17.61 6.75
CA LEU A 233 1.51 18.58 5.67
C LEU A 233 2.84 19.34 5.53
N ARG A 234 3.17 19.74 4.31
CA ARG A 234 4.36 20.53 4.00
C ARG A 234 4.13 22.02 4.25
N ASP A 235 2.89 22.44 4.16
CA ASP A 235 2.49 23.86 4.15
C ASP A 235 1.47 24.16 5.24
N ASP A 236 1.56 25.36 5.83
CA ASP A 236 0.60 25.90 6.79
C ASP A 236 -0.57 26.64 6.11
N ALA A 237 -0.69 26.49 4.79
CA ALA A 237 -1.76 27.09 4.01
C ALA A 237 -2.40 26.05 3.08
N LEU A 238 -3.72 25.99 3.08
CA LEU A 238 -4.50 25.23 2.10
C LEU A 238 -5.16 26.22 1.15
N ALA A 239 -4.65 26.29 -0.09
CA ALA A 239 -5.23 27.10 -1.16
C ALA A 239 -6.13 26.23 -2.05
N PHE A 240 -7.29 26.76 -2.41
CA PHE A 240 -8.19 26.14 -3.38
C PHE A 240 -8.82 27.17 -4.29
N THR A 241 -9.26 26.74 -5.46
CA THR A 241 -9.97 27.58 -6.43
C THR A 241 -11.32 26.95 -6.77
N THR A 242 -12.39 27.70 -6.66
CA THR A 242 -13.71 27.29 -7.12
C THR A 242 -13.81 27.56 -8.62
N MET A 243 -13.96 26.51 -9.39
CA MET A 243 -14.02 26.56 -10.85
C MET A 243 -15.46 26.64 -11.37
N ASP A 244 -16.40 26.04 -10.62
CA ASP A 244 -17.82 25.98 -10.92
C ASP A 244 -18.60 25.52 -9.67
N VAL A 245 -19.92 25.45 -9.76
CA VAL A 245 -20.78 24.87 -8.72
C VAL A 245 -20.36 23.41 -8.48
N ASN A 246 -20.09 23.08 -7.21
CA ASN A 246 -19.64 21.75 -6.78
C ASN A 246 -18.36 21.26 -7.52
N ARG A 247 -17.48 22.20 -7.90
CA ARG A 247 -16.24 21.87 -8.61
C ARG A 247 -15.09 22.78 -8.16
N HIS A 248 -14.14 22.18 -7.47
CA HIS A 248 -12.99 22.90 -6.90
C HIS A 248 -11.68 22.25 -7.32
N SER A 249 -10.61 23.03 -7.30
CA SER A 249 -9.24 22.55 -7.46
C SER A 249 -8.40 22.93 -6.25
N ALA A 250 -7.46 22.06 -5.88
CA ALA A 250 -6.49 22.28 -4.82
C ALA A 250 -5.21 21.52 -5.11
N THR A 251 -4.13 21.91 -4.45
CA THR A 251 -2.89 21.11 -4.38
C THR A 251 -2.52 20.97 -2.91
N VAL A 252 -2.22 19.75 -2.50
CA VAL A 252 -1.78 19.42 -1.14
C VAL A 252 -0.41 18.75 -1.21
N ASN A 253 0.54 19.26 -0.42
CA ASN A 253 1.87 18.69 -0.31
C ASN A 253 2.00 17.93 1.01
N VAL A 254 2.36 16.66 0.93
CA VAL A 254 2.58 15.77 2.08
C VAL A 254 4.07 15.47 2.19
N PHE A 255 4.56 15.40 3.41
CA PHE A 255 5.95 15.13 3.74
C PHE A 255 6.06 14.02 4.79
N TYR A 256 7.05 13.16 4.63
CA TYR A 256 7.42 12.16 5.61
C TYR A 256 8.94 12.12 5.75
N ALA A 257 9.41 11.96 6.99
CA ALA A 257 10.81 11.72 7.30
C ALA A 257 10.92 10.57 8.32
N SER A 258 11.79 9.62 8.05
CA SER A 258 11.94 8.41 8.87
C SER A 258 12.44 8.64 10.30
N HIS A 259 12.90 9.86 10.59
CA HIS A 259 13.52 10.25 11.86
C HIS A 259 12.71 11.28 12.69
N LEU A 260 11.47 11.61 12.28
CA LEU A 260 10.60 12.56 12.99
C LEU A 260 9.63 11.84 13.96
#